data_7ee2f5745fa87b49967f361d2c764c64
#
_entry.id   7ee2f5745fa87b49967f361d2c764c64
#
_cell.length_a   1.000
_cell.length_b   1.000
_cell.length_c   1.000
_cell.angle_alpha   90.00
_cell.angle_beta   90.00
_cell.angle_gamma   90.00
#
_symmetry.space_group_name_H-M   'P 1'
#
loop_
_entity.id
_entity.type
_entity.pdbx_description
1 polymer ?
#
loop_
_entity_poly.entity_id
_entity_poly.type
_entity_poly.pdbx_seq_one_letter_code
_entity_poly.pdbx_strand_id
1 'polypeptide(L)'
;MTLSLNQRARELADRLADESDALRIAVRTLPGGTRLVDCGSAVPGGLEAGRRFAEITMGGLGSVTFAPLVLDGRWLPGLTVVTDHPALACLASQYAGWQIDRDGYFAMASGPARALIRAEELFDDLDVDERASTAVLCLETRDEPPPEVAAHVAERAGVAPADLTLLAAPTASLAGGVQVAARIVETALHKLHEVEFDVRRVVSGFGTCPLPPVARTDPEAIGRTNDAVLYGGQVELTVDAPDDELESIVDRLPSSASRDYGEPFGKVLERAGWDFYAIDPMLFSPAEVRVVSVETGRSFHAGAVEPDVLERSFRG
;
A
#
# COMPACT_ATOMS: atom_id res chain seq x y z
N MET A 1 13.04 5.86 23.00
CA MET A 1 11.63 6.14 22.69
C MET A 1 11.22 5.11 21.65
N THR A 2 10.23 4.30 21.92
CA THR A 2 9.68 3.36 20.94
C THR A 2 8.96 4.16 19.85
N LEU A 3 9.19 3.84 18.59
CA LEU A 3 8.49 4.47 17.45
C LEU A 3 7.02 4.03 17.50
N SER A 4 6.07 4.95 17.69
CA SER A 4 4.65 4.65 17.57
C SER A 4 4.14 5.03 16.19
N LEU A 5 3.64 4.04 15.46
CA LEU A 5 3.06 4.20 14.13
C LEU A 5 1.80 5.08 14.19
N ASN A 6 0.91 4.82 15.15
CA ASN A 6 -0.36 5.53 15.27
C ASN A 6 -0.19 6.99 15.70
N GLN A 7 0.73 7.26 16.62
CA GLN A 7 1.02 8.62 17.05
C GLN A 7 1.55 9.48 15.88
N ARG A 8 2.52 8.96 15.14
CA ARG A 8 3.10 9.63 13.97
C ARG A 8 2.07 9.85 12.87
N ALA A 9 1.27 8.82 12.56
CA ALA A 9 0.21 8.92 11.57
C ALA A 9 -0.87 9.93 11.99
N ARG A 10 -1.19 10.03 13.29
CA ARG A 10 -2.14 11.02 13.80
C ARG A 10 -1.64 12.44 13.54
N GLU A 11 -0.34 12.71 13.81
CA GLU A 11 0.27 14.02 13.55
C GLU A 11 0.24 14.38 12.04
N LEU A 12 0.45 13.38 11.17
CA LEU A 12 0.33 13.58 9.71
C LEU A 12 -1.12 13.81 9.29
N ALA A 13 -2.08 13.06 9.86
CA ALA A 13 -3.49 13.23 9.58
C ALA A 13 -4.05 14.57 10.10
N ASP A 14 -3.51 15.10 11.20
CA ASP A 14 -3.83 16.44 11.70
C ASP A 14 -3.37 17.50 10.70
N ARG A 15 -2.13 17.44 10.21
CA ARG A 15 -1.62 18.36 9.17
C ARG A 15 -2.37 18.22 7.85
N LEU A 16 -2.77 17.01 7.46
CA LEU A 16 -3.60 16.80 6.28
C LEU A 16 -4.95 17.49 6.42
N ALA A 17 -5.58 17.39 7.59
CA ALA A 17 -6.87 18.01 7.90
C ALA A 17 -6.79 19.54 7.93
N ASP A 18 -5.72 20.12 8.48
CA ASP A 18 -5.48 21.56 8.55
C ASP A 18 -5.37 22.20 7.14
N GLU A 19 -4.93 21.45 6.15
CA GLU A 19 -4.76 21.91 4.76
C GLU A 19 -5.91 21.42 3.84
N SER A 20 -7.06 21.06 4.40
CA SER A 20 -8.17 20.42 3.68
C SER A 20 -8.63 21.17 2.42
N ASP A 21 -8.76 22.49 2.48
CA ASP A 21 -9.16 23.32 1.34
C ASP A 21 -8.13 23.27 0.20
N ALA A 22 -6.85 23.40 0.52
CA ALA A 22 -5.76 23.35 -0.46
C ALA A 22 -5.63 21.98 -1.11
N LEU A 23 -5.90 20.92 -0.36
CA LEU A 23 -5.84 19.53 -0.81
C LEU A 23 -7.15 19.04 -1.45
N ARG A 24 -8.21 19.86 -1.42
CA ARG A 24 -9.56 19.54 -1.94
C ARG A 24 -10.13 18.26 -1.33
N ILE A 25 -9.89 18.06 -0.03
CA ILE A 25 -10.40 16.96 0.79
C ILE A 25 -11.47 17.47 1.74
N ALA A 26 -12.24 16.57 2.34
CA ALA A 26 -13.25 16.94 3.34
C ALA A 26 -12.95 16.27 4.67
N VAL A 27 -13.10 17.03 5.76
CA VAL A 27 -12.93 16.53 7.13
C VAL A 27 -14.28 16.62 7.84
N ARG A 28 -14.73 15.49 8.41
CA ARG A 28 -16.01 15.38 9.10
C ARG A 28 -15.84 14.62 10.40
N THR A 29 -16.76 14.84 11.33
CA THR A 29 -16.90 14.05 12.55
C THR A 29 -18.11 13.15 12.42
N LEU A 30 -17.89 11.84 12.48
CA LEU A 30 -18.97 10.86 12.47
C LEU A 30 -19.70 10.82 13.82
N PRO A 31 -20.96 10.34 13.85
CA PRO A 31 -21.61 10.02 15.12
C PRO A 31 -20.70 9.15 16.00
N GLY A 32 -20.54 9.51 17.28
CA GLY A 32 -19.60 8.86 18.18
C GLY A 32 -18.25 9.56 18.32
N GLY A 33 -17.94 10.57 17.49
CA GLY A 33 -16.76 11.42 17.62
C GLY A 33 -15.58 11.07 16.72
N THR A 34 -15.64 9.96 15.96
CA THR A 34 -14.59 9.55 15.03
C THR A 34 -14.41 10.60 13.92
N ARG A 35 -13.16 10.99 13.66
CA ARG A 35 -12.83 11.86 12.54
C ARG A 35 -12.72 11.06 11.25
N LEU A 36 -13.43 11.51 10.21
CA LEU A 36 -13.31 11.00 8.84
C LEU A 36 -12.67 12.06 7.95
N VAL A 37 -11.64 11.66 7.22
CA VAL A 37 -10.98 12.45 6.19
C VAL A 37 -11.27 11.79 4.84
N ASP A 38 -12.14 12.41 4.05
CA ASP A 38 -12.46 11.98 2.70
C ASP A 38 -11.46 12.59 1.72
N CYS A 39 -10.66 11.73 1.07
CA CYS A 39 -9.59 12.11 0.15
C CYS A 39 -9.96 11.95 -1.33
N GLY A 40 -11.21 11.59 -1.66
CA GLY A 40 -11.58 11.39 -3.08
C GLY A 40 -12.89 10.69 -3.34
N SER A 41 -13.77 10.48 -2.34
CA SER A 41 -15.10 9.87 -2.52
C SER A 41 -16.14 10.89 -2.92
N ALA A 42 -16.49 11.82 -2.03
CA ALA A 42 -17.46 12.89 -2.26
C ALA A 42 -16.81 14.21 -2.70
N VAL A 43 -15.49 14.29 -2.68
CA VAL A 43 -14.67 15.45 -3.03
C VAL A 43 -13.62 15.09 -4.05
N PRO A 44 -13.06 16.04 -4.83
CA PRO A 44 -12.10 15.73 -5.89
C PRO A 44 -10.81 15.09 -5.40
N GLY A 45 -10.33 15.44 -4.20
CA GLY A 45 -9.00 15.07 -3.74
C GLY A 45 -7.89 15.58 -4.67
N GLY A 46 -6.79 14.86 -4.74
CA GLY A 46 -5.68 15.21 -5.62
C GLY A 46 -4.47 14.31 -5.44
N LEU A 47 -3.46 14.51 -6.29
CA LEU A 47 -2.20 13.76 -6.20
C LEU A 47 -1.52 13.98 -4.84
N GLU A 48 -1.45 15.25 -4.37
CA GLU A 48 -0.82 15.58 -3.09
C GLU A 48 -1.60 14.99 -1.90
N ALA A 49 -2.94 14.97 -1.94
CA ALA A 49 -3.75 14.28 -0.95
C ALA A 49 -3.42 12.77 -0.93
N GLY A 50 -3.27 12.14 -2.09
CA GLY A 50 -2.87 10.74 -2.23
C GLY A 50 -1.46 10.46 -1.72
N ARG A 51 -0.51 11.35 -1.97
CA ARG A 51 0.86 11.26 -1.46
C ARG A 51 0.88 11.23 0.07
N ARG A 52 0.19 12.19 0.71
CA ARG A 52 0.09 12.26 2.17
C ARG A 52 -0.71 11.08 2.75
N PHE A 53 -1.76 10.66 2.05
CA PHE A 53 -2.50 9.45 2.44
C PHE A 53 -1.55 8.24 2.48
N ALA A 54 -0.73 8.05 1.44
CA ALA A 54 0.24 6.96 1.39
C ALA A 54 1.29 7.03 2.53
N GLU A 55 1.81 8.21 2.85
CA GLU A 55 2.72 8.38 3.99
C GLU A 55 2.07 8.06 5.34
N ILE A 56 0.77 8.39 5.48
CA ILE A 56 -0.02 8.03 6.66
C ILE A 56 -0.22 6.53 6.74
N THR A 57 -0.48 5.84 5.61
CA THR A 57 -0.58 4.36 5.61
C THR A 57 0.70 3.68 6.10
N MET A 58 1.85 4.28 5.84
CA MET A 58 3.17 3.82 6.32
C MET A 58 3.48 4.23 7.76
N GLY A 59 2.54 4.79 8.51
CA GLY A 59 2.78 5.27 9.88
C GLY A 59 3.80 6.42 9.95
N GLY A 60 4.03 7.16 8.85
CA GLY A 60 5.03 8.21 8.75
C GLY A 60 6.48 7.70 8.82
N LEU A 61 6.71 6.42 8.54
CA LEU A 61 8.05 5.81 8.46
C LEU A 61 8.52 5.62 7.02
N GLY A 62 7.77 6.09 6.05
CA GLY A 62 8.16 6.15 4.65
C GLY A 62 7.86 7.52 4.05
N SER A 63 8.55 7.85 2.97
CA SER A 63 8.35 9.07 2.20
C SER A 63 7.93 8.74 0.77
N VAL A 64 7.05 9.55 0.22
CA VAL A 64 6.59 9.45 -1.17
C VAL A 64 6.89 10.74 -1.90
N THR A 65 7.54 10.65 -3.06
CA THR A 65 7.83 11.79 -3.93
C THR A 65 7.39 11.49 -5.36
N PHE A 66 6.86 12.49 -6.06
CA PHE A 66 6.56 12.34 -7.48
C PHE A 66 7.81 12.49 -8.33
N ALA A 67 7.95 11.62 -9.33
CA ALA A 67 9.04 11.64 -10.27
C ALA A 67 8.54 11.27 -11.68
N PRO A 68 9.09 11.87 -12.74
CA PRO A 68 8.86 11.37 -14.09
C PRO A 68 9.56 10.03 -14.25
N LEU A 69 8.87 9.08 -14.87
CA LEU A 69 9.44 7.79 -15.28
C LEU A 69 9.51 7.75 -16.82
N VAL A 70 10.52 7.09 -17.35
CA VAL A 70 10.65 6.83 -18.78
C VAL A 70 10.69 5.32 -18.98
N LEU A 71 9.63 4.78 -19.56
CA LEU A 71 9.50 3.36 -19.89
C LEU A 71 9.41 3.23 -21.41
N ASP A 72 10.34 2.49 -22.00
CA ASP A 72 10.45 2.33 -23.47
C ASP A 72 10.40 3.66 -24.24
N GLY A 73 11.16 4.66 -23.75
CA GLY A 73 11.23 6.00 -24.36
C GLY A 73 9.97 6.87 -24.18
N ARG A 74 8.97 6.40 -23.45
CA ARG A 74 7.72 7.14 -23.15
C ARG A 74 7.76 7.72 -21.76
N TRP A 75 7.41 8.99 -21.65
CA TRP A 75 7.27 9.65 -20.36
C TRP A 75 5.94 9.27 -19.70
N LEU A 76 6.01 8.91 -18.41
CA LEU A 76 4.86 8.66 -17.55
C LEU A 76 5.02 9.42 -16.22
N PRO A 77 3.95 9.94 -15.63
CA PRO A 77 3.99 10.35 -14.25
C PRO A 77 4.25 9.12 -13.38
N GLY A 78 5.05 9.28 -12.33
CA GLY A 78 5.35 8.20 -11.40
C GLY A 78 5.64 8.73 -10.02
N LEU A 79 5.95 7.82 -9.13
CA LEU A 79 6.37 8.13 -7.76
C LEU A 79 7.54 7.25 -7.34
N THR A 80 8.22 7.74 -6.29
CA THR A 80 9.27 7.03 -5.57
C THR A 80 8.88 6.89 -4.12
N VAL A 81 9.09 5.72 -3.55
CA VAL A 81 8.88 5.40 -2.14
C VAL A 81 10.21 5.02 -1.50
N VAL A 82 10.50 5.58 -0.33
CA VAL A 82 11.70 5.23 0.45
C VAL A 82 11.30 4.99 1.90
N THR A 83 11.85 3.93 2.50
CA THR A 83 11.71 3.66 3.92
C THR A 83 12.94 2.94 4.48
N ASP A 84 13.39 3.37 5.67
CA ASP A 84 14.43 2.70 6.46
C ASP A 84 13.83 1.84 7.59
N HIS A 85 12.51 1.63 7.56
CA HIS A 85 11.77 0.78 8.48
C HIS A 85 10.79 -0.15 7.72
N PRO A 86 11.24 -0.96 6.73
CA PRO A 86 10.36 -1.64 5.80
C PRO A 86 9.33 -2.55 6.48
N ALA A 87 9.73 -3.39 7.43
CA ALA A 87 8.81 -4.29 8.13
C ALA A 87 7.70 -3.52 8.88
N LEU A 88 8.04 -2.40 9.55
CA LEU A 88 7.07 -1.58 10.27
C LEU A 88 6.19 -0.76 9.32
N ALA A 89 6.82 -0.01 8.41
CA ALA A 89 6.11 0.88 7.49
C ALA A 89 5.19 0.12 6.52
N CYS A 90 5.71 -0.96 5.95
CA CYS A 90 5.02 -1.71 4.90
C CYS A 90 4.11 -2.79 5.47
N LEU A 91 4.64 -3.76 6.21
CA LEU A 91 3.85 -4.92 6.62
C LEU A 91 3.00 -4.67 7.86
N ALA A 92 3.55 -4.06 8.91
CA ALA A 92 2.77 -3.78 10.11
C ALA A 92 1.75 -2.64 9.92
N SER A 93 1.96 -1.75 8.92
CA SER A 93 1.11 -0.58 8.70
C SER A 93 0.45 -0.56 7.32
N GLN A 94 1.19 -0.37 6.22
CA GLN A 94 0.64 -0.09 4.88
C GLN A 94 -0.11 -1.27 4.25
N TYR A 95 0.28 -2.51 4.54
CA TYR A 95 -0.38 -3.69 3.98
C TYR A 95 -1.90 -3.66 4.16
N ALA A 96 -2.65 -4.03 3.11
CA ALA A 96 -4.11 -4.01 3.11
C ALA A 96 -4.67 -5.40 3.49
N GLY A 97 -4.27 -5.92 4.64
CA GLY A 97 -4.61 -7.28 5.08
C GLY A 97 -5.92 -7.39 5.85
N TRP A 98 -6.53 -6.28 6.27
CA TRP A 98 -7.77 -6.33 7.02
C TRP A 98 -8.97 -5.94 6.17
N GLN A 99 -9.81 -6.94 5.89
CA GLN A 99 -11.09 -6.75 5.23
C GLN A 99 -12.17 -6.37 6.26
N ILE A 100 -12.83 -5.25 6.05
CA ILE A 100 -14.02 -4.85 6.81
C ILE A 100 -15.23 -5.15 5.92
N ASP A 101 -15.99 -6.19 6.28
CA ASP A 101 -17.26 -6.56 5.66
C ASP A 101 -18.32 -6.64 6.75
N ARG A 102 -19.17 -5.65 6.83
CA ARG A 102 -20.16 -5.53 7.91
C ARG A 102 -21.38 -4.73 7.48
N ASP A 103 -22.55 -5.31 7.70
CA ASP A 103 -23.86 -4.63 7.52
C ASP A 103 -24.03 -4.00 6.11
N GLY A 104 -23.44 -4.64 5.08
CA GLY A 104 -23.48 -4.17 3.70
C GLY A 104 -22.41 -3.12 3.35
N TYR A 105 -21.57 -2.74 4.30
CA TYR A 105 -20.38 -1.91 4.06
C TYR A 105 -19.15 -2.78 3.82
N PHE A 106 -18.39 -2.44 2.78
CA PHE A 106 -17.14 -3.10 2.45
C PHE A 106 -15.99 -2.11 2.29
N ALA A 107 -14.84 -2.42 2.88
CA ALA A 107 -13.58 -1.69 2.65
C ALA A 107 -12.37 -2.61 2.87
N MET A 108 -11.32 -2.41 2.09
CA MET A 108 -10.00 -2.91 2.45
C MET A 108 -9.32 -1.88 3.36
N ALA A 109 -8.85 -2.36 4.50
CA ALA A 109 -8.25 -1.52 5.51
C ALA A 109 -6.75 -1.72 5.60
N SER A 110 -6.05 -0.60 5.73
CA SER A 110 -4.60 -0.49 5.88
C SER A 110 -4.27 0.59 6.90
N GLY A 111 -3.00 0.76 7.21
CA GLY A 111 -2.54 1.80 8.11
C GLY A 111 -2.27 1.34 9.54
N PRO A 112 -1.80 2.26 10.38
CA PRO A 112 -1.20 1.97 11.68
C PRO A 112 -2.10 1.27 12.69
N ALA A 113 -3.43 1.47 12.62
CA ALA A 113 -4.37 0.83 13.53
C ALA A 113 -4.31 -0.70 13.45
N ARG A 114 -3.88 -1.28 12.31
CA ARG A 114 -3.66 -2.73 12.16
C ARG A 114 -2.66 -3.26 13.19
N ALA A 115 -1.60 -2.50 13.48
CA ALA A 115 -0.60 -2.87 14.48
C ALA A 115 -1.14 -2.89 15.93
N LEU A 116 -2.21 -2.14 16.23
CA LEU A 116 -2.94 -2.23 17.50
C LEU A 116 -3.89 -3.43 17.50
N ILE A 117 -4.56 -3.67 16.37
CA ILE A 117 -5.64 -4.68 16.25
C ILE A 117 -5.08 -6.09 16.08
N ARG A 118 -3.99 -6.24 15.32
CA ARG A 118 -3.28 -7.51 15.08
C ARG A 118 -4.23 -8.64 14.64
N ALA A 119 -5.06 -8.36 13.63
CA ALA A 119 -6.08 -9.30 13.15
C ALA A 119 -5.51 -10.39 12.23
N GLU A 120 -4.37 -10.13 11.58
CA GLU A 120 -3.75 -11.02 10.61
C GLU A 120 -2.62 -11.86 11.23
N GLU A 121 -2.45 -13.10 10.75
CA GLU A 121 -1.39 -14.03 11.16
C GLU A 121 0.02 -13.44 10.90
N LEU A 122 0.15 -12.56 9.92
CA LEU A 122 1.39 -11.84 9.61
C LEU A 122 2.04 -11.19 10.86
N PHE A 123 1.23 -10.76 11.82
CA PHE A 123 1.73 -10.14 13.04
C PHE A 123 2.46 -11.11 13.99
N ASP A 124 2.33 -12.43 13.79
CA ASP A 124 3.07 -13.43 14.56
C ASP A 124 4.54 -13.49 14.10
N ASP A 125 4.81 -13.13 12.85
CA ASP A 125 6.16 -13.08 12.27
C ASP A 125 6.85 -11.72 12.45
N LEU A 126 6.06 -10.68 12.77
CA LEU A 126 6.57 -9.34 12.98
C LEU A 126 6.77 -9.05 14.48
N ASP A 127 7.97 -8.64 14.86
CA ASP A 127 8.27 -8.19 16.24
C ASP A 127 7.77 -6.74 16.45
N VAL A 128 6.44 -6.58 16.56
CA VAL A 128 5.77 -5.28 16.69
C VAL A 128 5.03 -5.19 18.02
N ASP A 129 5.42 -4.26 18.89
CA ASP A 129 4.70 -3.90 20.14
C ASP A 129 4.20 -2.45 20.01
N GLU A 130 3.12 -2.26 19.26
CA GLU A 130 2.49 -0.94 19.11
C GLU A 130 1.58 -0.65 20.30
N ARG A 131 1.76 0.50 20.93
CA ARG A 131 0.92 1.00 22.03
C ARG A 131 0.64 2.47 21.81
N ALA A 132 -0.62 2.81 21.61
CA ALA A 132 -1.06 4.18 21.42
C ALA A 132 -2.46 4.40 22.01
N SER A 133 -2.73 5.63 22.43
CA SER A 133 -4.07 6.07 22.86
C SER A 133 -4.90 6.62 21.71
N THR A 134 -4.36 6.65 20.48
CA THR A 134 -5.01 7.09 19.25
C THR A 134 -4.81 6.03 18.16
N ALA A 135 -5.75 5.94 17.25
CA ALA A 135 -5.70 5.02 16.12
C ALA A 135 -5.94 5.75 14.79
N VAL A 136 -5.21 5.33 13.74
CA VAL A 136 -5.40 5.82 12.38
C VAL A 136 -5.55 4.63 11.45
N LEU A 137 -6.68 4.57 10.74
CA LEU A 137 -6.97 3.53 9.76
C LEU A 137 -7.30 4.15 8.40
N CYS A 138 -6.77 3.56 7.36
CA CYS A 138 -6.95 4.00 5.99
C CYS A 138 -7.82 2.99 5.24
N LEU A 139 -8.88 3.47 4.61
CA LEU A 139 -9.91 2.66 3.97
C LEU A 139 -9.88 2.88 2.45
N GLU A 140 -9.75 1.79 1.72
CA GLU A 140 -10.00 1.77 0.28
C GLU A 140 -11.48 1.48 0.06
N THR A 141 -12.24 2.54 -0.13
CA THR A 141 -13.69 2.48 -0.27
C THR A 141 -14.24 3.74 -0.92
N ARG A 142 -15.39 3.61 -1.57
CA ARG A 142 -16.17 4.73 -2.09
C ARG A 142 -17.22 5.22 -1.10
N ASP A 143 -17.70 4.32 -0.26
CA ASP A 143 -18.79 4.58 0.65
C ASP A 143 -18.29 5.17 1.98
N GLU A 144 -19.08 6.06 2.55
CA GLU A 144 -18.82 6.59 3.88
C GLU A 144 -18.98 5.47 4.91
N PRO A 145 -17.98 5.24 5.80
CA PRO A 145 -18.10 4.22 6.85
C PRO A 145 -19.26 4.58 7.80
N PRO A 146 -20.21 3.65 7.99
CA PRO A 146 -21.28 3.83 8.96
C PRO A 146 -20.74 3.99 10.39
N PRO A 147 -21.49 4.65 11.31
CA PRO A 147 -21.06 4.85 12.70
C PRO A 147 -20.71 3.56 13.43
N GLU A 148 -21.43 2.46 13.16
CA GLU A 148 -21.19 1.13 13.73
C GLU A 148 -19.87 0.52 13.27
N VAL A 149 -19.43 0.80 12.03
CA VAL A 149 -18.12 0.40 11.52
C VAL A 149 -17.01 1.17 12.24
N ALA A 150 -17.17 2.50 12.38
CA ALA A 150 -16.22 3.33 13.12
C ALA A 150 -16.11 2.90 14.59
N ALA A 151 -17.24 2.62 15.24
CA ALA A 151 -17.27 2.10 16.63
C ALA A 151 -16.57 0.75 16.75
N HIS A 152 -16.82 -0.17 15.81
CA HIS A 152 -16.15 -1.47 15.76
C HIS A 152 -14.62 -1.34 15.61
N VAL A 153 -14.16 -0.45 14.72
CA VAL A 153 -12.71 -0.20 14.55
C VAL A 153 -12.10 0.36 15.82
N ALA A 154 -12.76 1.34 16.48
CA ALA A 154 -12.28 1.93 17.73
C ALA A 154 -12.18 0.87 18.86
N GLU A 155 -13.21 0.03 19.00
CA GLU A 155 -13.23 -1.08 19.95
C GLU A 155 -12.08 -2.04 19.71
N ARG A 156 -11.89 -2.48 18.46
CA ARG A 156 -10.81 -3.41 18.09
C ARG A 156 -9.42 -2.83 18.32
N ALA A 157 -9.26 -1.52 18.07
CA ALA A 157 -8.00 -0.80 18.31
C ALA A 157 -7.78 -0.46 19.81
N GLY A 158 -8.78 -0.64 20.67
CA GLY A 158 -8.70 -0.32 22.09
C GLY A 158 -8.65 1.17 22.40
N VAL A 159 -9.24 2.02 21.54
CA VAL A 159 -9.27 3.48 21.70
C VAL A 159 -10.72 4.00 21.80
N ALA A 160 -10.90 5.21 22.33
CA ALA A 160 -12.20 5.87 22.26
C ALA A 160 -12.52 6.27 20.81
N PRO A 161 -13.80 6.28 20.38
CA PRO A 161 -14.17 6.71 19.03
C PRO A 161 -13.64 8.10 18.65
N ALA A 162 -13.54 9.03 19.61
CA ALA A 162 -13.00 10.38 19.40
C ALA A 162 -11.47 10.39 19.13
N ASP A 163 -10.78 9.32 19.50
CA ASP A 163 -9.34 9.14 19.27
C ASP A 163 -9.03 8.35 17.99
N LEU A 164 -10.08 7.89 17.29
CA LEU A 164 -9.96 7.24 15.98
C LEU A 164 -10.02 8.28 14.85
N THR A 165 -9.10 8.16 13.90
CA THR A 165 -9.15 8.85 12.61
C THR A 165 -9.24 7.82 11.48
N LEU A 166 -10.25 7.96 10.63
CA LEU A 166 -10.42 7.22 9.40
C LEU A 166 -10.05 8.10 8.22
N LEU A 167 -9.23 7.60 7.30
CA LEU A 167 -9.02 8.21 5.99
C LEU A 167 -9.69 7.33 4.95
N ALA A 168 -10.36 7.91 3.95
CA ALA A 168 -11.03 7.14 2.90
C ALA A 168 -10.69 7.69 1.51
N ALA A 169 -10.43 6.79 0.57
CA ALA A 169 -10.29 7.10 -0.84
C ALA A 169 -10.69 5.88 -1.69
N PRO A 170 -11.54 6.04 -2.72
CA PRO A 170 -11.80 4.96 -3.67
C PRO A 170 -10.60 4.79 -4.61
N THR A 171 -10.39 3.58 -5.09
CA THR A 171 -9.30 3.27 -6.04
C THR A 171 -9.42 4.11 -7.31
N ALA A 172 -10.65 4.32 -7.82
CA ALA A 172 -10.95 5.17 -8.96
C ALA A 172 -10.97 6.67 -8.59
N SER A 173 -9.92 7.14 -7.92
CA SER A 173 -9.68 8.55 -7.64
C SER A 173 -8.19 8.88 -7.79
N LEU A 174 -7.85 10.19 -7.85
CA LEU A 174 -6.45 10.61 -7.87
C LEU A 174 -5.70 10.14 -6.63
N ALA A 175 -6.31 10.30 -5.45
CA ALA A 175 -5.70 9.89 -4.19
C ALA A 175 -5.58 8.36 -4.10
N GLY A 176 -6.61 7.61 -4.53
CA GLY A 176 -6.60 6.15 -4.56
C GLY A 176 -5.52 5.60 -5.48
N GLY A 177 -5.40 6.13 -6.70
CA GLY A 177 -4.34 5.72 -7.64
C GLY A 177 -2.93 5.93 -7.08
N VAL A 178 -2.69 7.06 -6.41
CA VAL A 178 -1.39 7.36 -5.77
C VAL A 178 -1.12 6.41 -4.60
N GLN A 179 -2.10 6.20 -3.70
CA GLN A 179 -1.88 5.37 -2.51
C GLN A 179 -1.63 3.90 -2.86
N VAL A 180 -2.25 3.39 -3.95
CA VAL A 180 -1.99 2.01 -4.40
C VAL A 180 -0.62 1.92 -5.09
N ALA A 181 -0.27 2.85 -5.99
CA ALA A 181 1.07 2.87 -6.60
C ALA A 181 2.19 3.00 -5.55
N ALA A 182 1.94 3.70 -4.44
CA ALA A 182 2.90 3.84 -3.33
C ALA A 182 3.09 2.57 -2.50
N ARG A 183 2.39 1.49 -2.79
CA ARG A 183 2.62 0.16 -2.18
C ARG A 183 3.79 -0.60 -2.79
N ILE A 184 4.53 0.02 -3.67
CA ILE A 184 5.62 -0.65 -4.42
C ILE A 184 6.64 -1.36 -3.52
N VAL A 185 7.06 -0.76 -2.42
CA VAL A 185 7.98 -1.41 -1.46
C VAL A 185 7.22 -2.44 -0.61
N GLU A 186 6.00 -2.13 -0.18
CA GLU A 186 5.14 -3.05 0.58
C GLU A 186 4.90 -4.35 -0.19
N THR A 187 4.57 -4.25 -1.49
CA THR A 187 4.33 -5.42 -2.34
C THR A 187 5.57 -6.32 -2.45
N ALA A 188 6.78 -5.72 -2.50
CA ALA A 188 8.03 -6.48 -2.49
C ALA A 188 8.29 -7.17 -1.15
N LEU A 189 7.98 -6.51 -0.03
CA LEU A 189 8.08 -7.09 1.31
C LEU A 189 7.10 -8.26 1.49
N HIS A 190 5.86 -8.09 1.02
CA HIS A 190 4.85 -9.16 1.02
C HIS A 190 5.36 -10.37 0.22
N LYS A 191 5.96 -10.13 -0.96
CA LYS A 191 6.55 -11.20 -1.76
C LYS A 191 7.71 -11.92 -1.05
N LEU A 192 8.58 -11.20 -0.33
CA LEU A 192 9.62 -11.82 0.48
C LEU A 192 9.01 -12.74 1.55
N HIS A 193 7.93 -12.31 2.20
CA HIS A 193 7.20 -13.13 3.17
C HIS A 193 6.61 -14.40 2.50
N GLU A 194 6.01 -14.29 1.30
CA GLU A 194 5.46 -15.43 0.54
C GLU A 194 6.53 -16.46 0.12
N VAL A 195 7.78 -16.04 -0.06
CA VAL A 195 8.89 -16.95 -0.33
C VAL A 195 9.61 -17.43 0.95
N GLU A 196 9.01 -17.17 2.12
CA GLU A 196 9.48 -17.59 3.46
C GLU A 196 10.81 -16.92 3.89
N PHE A 197 11.08 -15.72 3.38
CA PHE A 197 12.24 -14.92 3.82
C PHE A 197 11.89 -14.10 5.06
N ASP A 198 12.81 -14.03 6.03
CA ASP A 198 12.62 -13.21 7.24
C ASP A 198 12.68 -11.70 6.89
N VAL A 199 11.51 -11.09 6.73
CA VAL A 199 11.34 -9.68 6.34
C VAL A 199 11.92 -8.69 7.35
N ARG A 200 12.19 -9.10 8.59
CA ARG A 200 12.83 -8.25 9.61
C ARG A 200 14.30 -7.97 9.28
N ARG A 201 14.88 -8.74 8.38
CA ARG A 201 16.26 -8.57 7.87
C ARG A 201 16.34 -7.55 6.74
N VAL A 202 15.23 -7.01 6.27
CA VAL A 202 15.22 -5.92 5.28
C VAL A 202 15.48 -4.59 6.00
N VAL A 203 16.62 -3.97 5.69
CA VAL A 203 17.13 -2.76 6.37
C VAL A 203 16.54 -1.49 5.76
N SER A 204 16.43 -1.44 4.43
CA SER A 204 15.91 -0.28 3.70
C SER A 204 15.23 -0.72 2.40
N GLY A 205 14.24 0.05 1.96
CA GLY A 205 13.53 -0.17 0.71
C GLY A 205 13.41 1.12 -0.10
N PHE A 206 13.71 1.00 -1.38
CA PHE A 206 13.53 2.05 -2.39
C PHE A 206 12.73 1.48 -3.56
N GLY A 207 11.62 2.13 -3.92
CA GLY A 207 10.79 1.66 -5.03
C GLY A 207 10.29 2.78 -5.89
N THR A 208 10.10 2.51 -7.19
CA THR A 208 9.46 3.41 -8.15
C THR A 208 8.27 2.71 -8.81
N CYS A 209 7.19 3.46 -9.03
CA CYS A 209 6.00 2.94 -9.67
C CYS A 209 5.38 4.00 -10.59
N PRO A 210 4.98 3.65 -11.83
CA PRO A 210 4.20 4.55 -12.67
C PRO A 210 2.83 4.82 -12.04
N LEU A 211 2.32 6.04 -12.21
CA LEU A 211 0.96 6.40 -11.83
C LEU A 211 0.00 6.07 -12.98
N PRO A 212 -0.96 5.17 -12.76
CA PRO A 212 -1.94 4.85 -13.78
C PRO A 212 -2.90 6.03 -14.01
N PRO A 213 -3.44 6.18 -15.22
CA PRO A 213 -4.56 7.09 -15.46
C PRO A 213 -5.75 6.70 -14.59
N VAL A 214 -6.42 7.70 -14.00
CA VAL A 214 -7.62 7.46 -13.20
C VAL A 214 -8.68 6.76 -14.05
N ALA A 215 -9.18 5.63 -13.57
CA ALA A 215 -10.21 4.86 -14.25
C ALA A 215 -11.61 5.41 -13.94
N ARG A 216 -12.60 4.98 -14.72
CA ARG A 216 -14.00 5.42 -14.54
C ARG A 216 -14.71 4.68 -13.42
N THR A 217 -14.27 3.46 -13.12
CA THR A 217 -14.87 2.57 -12.11
C THR A 217 -13.78 1.99 -11.22
N ASP A 218 -14.14 1.58 -9.99
CA ASP A 218 -13.18 0.96 -9.07
C ASP A 218 -12.64 -0.37 -9.60
N PRO A 219 -13.42 -1.26 -10.26
CA PRO A 219 -12.86 -2.46 -10.90
C PRO A 219 -11.79 -2.17 -11.96
N GLU A 220 -12.00 -1.16 -12.83
CA GLU A 220 -10.96 -0.75 -13.78
C GLU A 220 -9.75 -0.15 -13.08
N ALA A 221 -9.97 0.64 -12.03
CA ALA A 221 -8.89 1.25 -11.24
C ALA A 221 -8.04 0.19 -10.56
N ILE A 222 -8.67 -0.82 -9.95
CA ILE A 222 -7.98 -1.97 -9.36
C ILE A 222 -7.10 -2.67 -10.40
N GLY A 223 -7.61 -2.90 -11.60
CA GLY A 223 -6.83 -3.44 -12.71
C GLY A 223 -5.59 -2.59 -13.00
N ARG A 224 -5.77 -1.31 -13.28
CA ARG A 224 -4.69 -0.39 -13.67
C ARG A 224 -3.64 -0.16 -12.58
N THR A 225 -4.08 -0.03 -11.33
CA THR A 225 -3.16 0.19 -10.21
C THR A 225 -2.32 -1.04 -9.90
N ASN A 226 -2.90 -2.25 -9.99
CA ASN A 226 -2.13 -3.48 -9.88
C ASN A 226 -1.16 -3.62 -11.06
N ASP A 227 -1.60 -3.39 -12.30
CA ASP A 227 -0.71 -3.45 -13.46
C ASP A 227 0.46 -2.47 -13.36
N ALA A 228 0.25 -1.29 -12.77
CA ALA A 228 1.33 -0.34 -12.54
C ALA A 228 2.45 -0.93 -11.67
N VAL A 229 2.10 -1.69 -10.64
CA VAL A 229 3.05 -2.39 -9.76
C VAL A 229 3.64 -3.62 -10.46
N LEU A 230 2.77 -4.50 -10.96
CA LEU A 230 3.13 -5.84 -11.48
C LEU A 230 3.99 -5.79 -12.75
N TYR A 231 3.81 -4.75 -13.57
CA TYR A 231 4.45 -4.63 -14.87
C TYR A 231 5.33 -3.38 -15.05
N GLY A 232 5.22 -2.41 -14.13
CA GLY A 232 5.97 -1.16 -14.19
C GLY A 232 6.75 -0.82 -12.93
N GLY A 233 6.47 -1.51 -11.84
CA GLY A 233 7.11 -1.27 -10.55
C GLY A 233 8.52 -1.82 -10.48
N GLN A 234 9.44 -1.03 -9.91
CA GLN A 234 10.83 -1.43 -9.69
C GLN A 234 11.19 -1.19 -8.23
N VAL A 235 11.89 -2.14 -7.60
CA VAL A 235 12.28 -2.02 -6.20
C VAL A 235 13.73 -2.45 -5.98
N GLU A 236 14.40 -1.75 -5.07
CA GLU A 236 15.66 -2.17 -4.48
C GLU A 236 15.47 -2.33 -2.97
N LEU A 237 15.87 -3.50 -2.45
CA LEU A 237 15.86 -3.80 -1.04
C LEU A 237 17.29 -4.04 -0.54
N THR A 238 17.68 -3.31 0.49
CA THR A 238 18.94 -3.55 1.21
C THR A 238 18.67 -4.54 2.33
N VAL A 239 19.38 -5.66 2.36
CA VAL A 239 19.05 -6.82 3.17
C VAL A 239 20.26 -7.33 3.95
N ASP A 240 20.06 -7.67 5.22
CA ASP A 240 21.04 -8.33 6.08
C ASP A 240 20.93 -9.85 5.93
N ALA A 241 21.52 -10.36 4.85
CA ALA A 241 21.50 -11.79 4.50
C ALA A 241 22.76 -12.20 3.71
N PRO A 242 23.20 -13.48 3.84
CA PRO A 242 24.30 -13.99 3.07
C PRO A 242 23.95 -14.13 1.59
N ASP A 243 24.95 -14.02 0.74
CA ASP A 243 24.81 -13.99 -0.72
C ASP A 243 24.10 -15.23 -1.30
N ASP A 244 24.42 -16.42 -0.79
CA ASP A 244 23.84 -17.68 -1.25
C ASP A 244 22.33 -17.78 -0.97
N GLU A 245 21.88 -17.25 0.15
CA GLU A 245 20.45 -17.13 0.45
C GLU A 245 19.75 -16.21 -0.54
N LEU A 246 20.32 -15.01 -0.80
CA LEU A 246 19.76 -14.04 -1.73
C LEU A 246 19.74 -14.56 -3.17
N GLU A 247 20.79 -15.24 -3.61
CA GLU A 247 20.88 -15.89 -4.93
C GLU A 247 19.80 -16.97 -5.09
N SER A 248 19.46 -17.68 -4.02
CA SER A 248 18.46 -18.77 -4.05
C SER A 248 17.02 -18.29 -4.20
N ILE A 249 16.70 -17.05 -3.82
CA ILE A 249 15.33 -16.52 -3.81
C ILE A 249 15.07 -15.49 -4.91
N VAL A 250 16.10 -14.80 -5.43
CA VAL A 250 15.93 -13.61 -6.28
C VAL A 250 15.05 -13.87 -7.51
N ASP A 251 15.18 -15.00 -8.18
CA ASP A 251 14.39 -15.35 -9.37
C ASP A 251 12.91 -15.61 -9.07
N ARG A 252 12.56 -15.78 -7.81
CA ARG A 252 11.18 -15.98 -7.35
C ARG A 252 10.50 -14.67 -6.95
N LEU A 253 11.26 -13.57 -6.84
CA LEU A 253 10.75 -12.31 -6.32
C LEU A 253 9.88 -11.51 -7.32
N PRO A 254 10.20 -11.40 -8.63
CA PRO A 254 9.39 -10.59 -9.53
C PRO A 254 7.98 -11.16 -9.74
N SER A 255 7.04 -10.33 -10.19
CA SER A 255 5.69 -10.74 -10.60
C SER A 255 5.71 -11.81 -11.70
N SER A 256 6.75 -11.79 -12.57
CA SER A 256 6.96 -12.78 -13.64
C SER A 256 7.21 -14.21 -13.16
N ALA A 257 7.46 -14.41 -11.88
CA ALA A 257 7.55 -15.76 -11.27
C ALA A 257 6.20 -16.43 -11.08
N SER A 258 5.08 -15.70 -11.25
CA SER A 258 3.73 -16.23 -11.12
C SER A 258 3.24 -16.93 -12.38
N ARG A 259 2.44 -17.99 -12.19
CA ARG A 259 1.71 -18.67 -13.27
C ARG A 259 0.62 -17.79 -13.92
N ASP A 260 0.13 -16.77 -13.22
CA ASP A 260 -0.92 -15.86 -13.69
C ASP A 260 -0.36 -14.60 -14.38
N TYR A 261 0.96 -14.54 -14.57
CA TYR A 261 1.65 -13.42 -15.24
C TYR A 261 1.39 -13.35 -16.75
N GLY A 262 1.46 -12.13 -17.31
CA GLY A 262 1.49 -11.88 -18.78
C GLY A 262 0.21 -11.27 -19.36
N GLU A 263 -0.85 -11.14 -18.55
CA GLU A 263 -2.09 -10.46 -18.93
C GLU A 263 -2.39 -9.29 -17.99
N PRO A 264 -3.13 -8.25 -18.46
CA PRO A 264 -3.61 -7.20 -17.56
C PRO A 264 -4.38 -7.78 -16.36
N PHE A 265 -4.08 -7.28 -15.17
CA PHE A 265 -4.62 -7.78 -13.91
C PHE A 265 -6.16 -7.82 -13.87
N GLY A 266 -6.82 -6.83 -14.48
CA GLY A 266 -8.28 -6.83 -14.57
C GLY A 266 -8.84 -8.10 -15.24
N LYS A 267 -8.14 -8.67 -16.25
CA LYS A 267 -8.54 -9.93 -16.87
C LYS A 267 -8.25 -11.15 -15.97
N VAL A 268 -7.14 -11.11 -15.25
CA VAL A 268 -6.80 -12.16 -14.28
C VAL A 268 -7.87 -12.21 -13.19
N LEU A 269 -8.25 -11.05 -12.64
CA LEU A 269 -9.27 -10.91 -11.60
C LEU A 269 -10.67 -11.32 -12.08
N GLU A 270 -11.04 -10.95 -13.31
CA GLU A 270 -12.31 -11.38 -13.92
C GLU A 270 -12.35 -12.92 -14.05
N ARG A 271 -11.28 -13.54 -14.54
CA ARG A 271 -11.14 -15.00 -14.64
C ARG A 271 -11.21 -15.70 -13.28
N ALA A 272 -10.69 -15.05 -12.24
CA ALA A 272 -10.75 -15.51 -10.85
C ALA A 272 -12.13 -15.27 -10.19
N GLY A 273 -13.13 -14.75 -10.93
CA GLY A 273 -14.46 -14.47 -10.39
C GLY A 273 -14.49 -13.30 -9.39
N TRP A 274 -13.57 -12.36 -9.50
CA TRP A 274 -13.37 -11.21 -8.60
C TRP A 274 -12.90 -11.61 -7.19
N ASP A 275 -12.38 -12.82 -7.05
CA ASP A 275 -11.78 -13.32 -5.83
C ASP A 275 -10.27 -13.20 -5.88
N PHE A 276 -9.69 -12.29 -5.09
CA PHE A 276 -8.24 -12.08 -4.99
C PHE A 276 -7.51 -13.31 -4.44
N TYR A 277 -8.16 -14.10 -3.60
CA TYR A 277 -7.56 -15.30 -3.01
C TYR A 277 -7.49 -16.48 -4.00
N ALA A 278 -8.22 -16.42 -5.12
CA ALA A 278 -8.12 -17.40 -6.19
C ALA A 278 -6.94 -17.13 -7.15
N ILE A 279 -6.32 -15.95 -7.05
CA ILE A 279 -5.15 -15.56 -7.84
C ILE A 279 -3.89 -16.12 -7.16
N ASP A 280 -2.91 -16.54 -7.96
CA ASP A 280 -1.61 -16.96 -7.45
C ASP A 280 -0.95 -15.83 -6.63
N PRO A 281 -0.70 -16.00 -5.31
CA PRO A 281 -0.10 -14.97 -4.48
C PRO A 281 1.27 -14.52 -5.00
N MET A 282 1.96 -15.38 -5.75
CA MET A 282 3.23 -15.06 -6.39
C MET A 282 3.12 -13.94 -7.43
N LEU A 283 1.91 -13.59 -7.91
CA LEU A 283 1.69 -12.49 -8.85
C LEU A 283 1.92 -11.13 -8.19
N PHE A 284 1.50 -10.97 -6.92
CA PHE A 284 1.56 -9.69 -6.22
C PHE A 284 3.00 -9.33 -5.83
N SER A 285 3.72 -8.76 -6.80
CA SER A 285 5.11 -8.34 -6.66
C SER A 285 5.46 -7.26 -7.69
N PRO A 286 6.53 -6.47 -7.47
CA PRO A 286 7.07 -5.59 -8.51
C PRO A 286 7.49 -6.34 -9.78
N ALA A 287 7.50 -5.63 -10.90
CA ALA A 287 8.00 -6.15 -12.19
C ALA A 287 9.49 -6.49 -12.11
N GLU A 288 10.25 -5.67 -11.43
CA GLU A 288 11.71 -5.76 -11.34
C GLU A 288 12.15 -5.59 -9.89
N VAL A 289 12.95 -6.54 -9.41
CA VAL A 289 13.43 -6.57 -8.03
C VAL A 289 14.95 -6.68 -8.00
N ARG A 290 15.58 -5.81 -7.23
CA ARG A 290 16.99 -5.91 -6.85
C ARG A 290 17.10 -6.05 -5.34
N VAL A 291 17.91 -7.01 -4.89
CA VAL A 291 18.29 -7.17 -3.48
C VAL A 291 19.79 -6.96 -3.33
N VAL A 292 20.18 -6.18 -2.31
CA VAL A 292 21.58 -5.83 -2.04
C VAL A 292 21.94 -6.32 -0.65
N SER A 293 22.98 -7.17 -0.56
CA SER A 293 23.50 -7.63 0.72
C SER A 293 24.24 -6.49 1.44
N VAL A 294 23.86 -6.20 2.68
CA VAL A 294 24.60 -5.26 3.55
C VAL A 294 26.00 -5.79 3.84
N GLU A 295 26.15 -7.10 3.99
CA GLU A 295 27.39 -7.73 4.39
C GLU A 295 28.46 -7.63 3.31
N THR A 296 28.11 -7.87 2.05
CA THR A 296 29.07 -7.99 0.95
C THR A 296 28.99 -6.84 -0.06
N GLY A 297 27.89 -6.09 -0.09
CA GLY A 297 27.61 -5.10 -1.12
C GLY A 297 27.25 -5.70 -2.48
N ARG A 298 27.14 -7.03 -2.60
CA ARG A 298 26.69 -7.68 -3.84
C ARG A 298 25.21 -7.43 -4.07
N SER A 299 24.84 -7.28 -5.33
CA SER A 299 23.46 -7.12 -5.74
C SER A 299 23.00 -8.27 -6.62
N PHE A 300 21.79 -8.73 -6.39
CA PHE A 300 21.08 -9.76 -7.13
C PHE A 300 19.84 -9.13 -7.76
N HIS A 301 19.56 -9.45 -9.00
CA HIS A 301 18.53 -8.78 -9.77
C HIS A 301 17.72 -9.80 -10.58
N ALA A 302 16.41 -9.63 -10.60
CA ALA A 302 15.49 -10.43 -11.42
C ALA A 302 14.28 -9.60 -11.88
N GLY A 303 13.63 -10.07 -12.96
CA GLY A 303 12.48 -9.44 -13.56
C GLY A 303 12.84 -8.32 -14.51
N ALA A 304 11.82 -7.74 -15.10
CA ALA A 304 11.92 -6.61 -16.01
C ALA A 304 10.57 -5.90 -16.11
N VAL A 305 10.60 -4.61 -16.44
CA VAL A 305 9.41 -3.83 -16.75
C VAL A 305 8.80 -4.29 -18.07
N GLU A 306 7.44 -4.36 -18.16
CA GLU A 306 6.69 -4.80 -19.32
C GLU A 306 5.83 -3.66 -19.91
N PRO A 307 6.41 -2.75 -20.70
CA PRO A 307 5.72 -1.57 -21.21
C PRO A 307 4.49 -1.88 -22.06
N ASP A 308 4.50 -2.99 -22.79
CA ASP A 308 3.38 -3.39 -23.66
C ASP A 308 2.13 -3.78 -22.87
N VAL A 309 2.30 -4.43 -21.72
CA VAL A 309 1.17 -4.77 -20.82
C VAL A 309 0.60 -3.50 -20.19
N LEU A 310 1.48 -2.60 -19.72
CA LEU A 310 1.09 -1.31 -19.18
C LEU A 310 0.32 -0.47 -20.19
N GLU A 311 0.78 -0.42 -21.45
CA GLU A 311 0.08 0.32 -22.49
C GLU A 311 -1.32 -0.22 -22.74
N ARG A 312 -1.49 -1.55 -22.80
CA ARG A 312 -2.81 -2.16 -22.96
C ARG A 312 -3.74 -1.86 -21.79
N SER A 313 -3.20 -1.87 -20.56
CA SER A 313 -3.95 -1.57 -19.34
C SER A 313 -4.35 -0.10 -19.24
N PHE A 314 -3.43 0.83 -19.55
CA PHE A 314 -3.63 2.26 -19.34
C PHE A 314 -4.46 2.93 -20.43
N ARG A 315 -4.55 2.34 -21.63
CA ARG A 315 -5.39 2.87 -22.72
C ARG A 315 -6.87 2.49 -22.59
N GLY A 316 -7.20 1.41 -21.90
CA GLY A 316 -8.57 0.92 -21.71
C GLY A 316 -9.05 0.07 -22.87
#